data_813a563f3df79c23fd0f7c986caf77e7
#
_entry.id   813a563f3df79c23fd0f7c986caf77e7
#
_cell.length_a   1.000
_cell.length_b   1.000
_cell.length_c   1.000
_cell.angle_alpha   90.00
_cell.angle_beta   90.00
_cell.angle_gamma   90.00
#
_symmetry.space_group_name_H-M   'P 1'
#
loop_
_entity.id
_entity.type
_entity.pdbx_description
1 polymer ?
#
loop_
_entity_poly.entity_id
_entity_poly.type
_entity_poly.pdbx_seq_one_letter_code
_entity_poly.pdbx_strand_id
1 'polypeptide(L)'
;PIKTVGVPNQPVQTKINVQTSVPVKVQQPAQKQVTTPVKTQPKQQVKSVPNKTVEHPTPAKKHELTEEEEIIAWNKWRSNLQNQVMRDSSPMSAPLGTIFKFSFTVDKYGNMSNIKVWSPNSNYTDYGVRKIKPVLASYSHKPILNFPTGTKRVITNVSGGFIISRTAKYSTPEDYSDYEKVKRYR
;
A
#
# COMPACT_ATOMS: atom_id res chain seq x y z
N PRO A 1 -48.51 -22.18 42.31
CA PRO A 1 -47.99 -23.07 41.27
C PRO A 1 -48.30 -22.48 39.91
N ILE A 2 -47.25 -22.00 39.23
CA ILE A 2 -47.34 -21.42 37.92
C ILE A 2 -46.88 -22.53 36.94
N LYS A 3 -47.79 -22.88 36.04
CA LYS A 3 -47.54 -23.87 34.97
C LYS A 3 -46.70 -23.24 33.88
N THR A 4 -45.55 -23.81 33.60
CA THR A 4 -44.71 -23.51 32.46
C THR A 4 -45.24 -24.22 31.23
N VAL A 5 -45.61 -23.48 30.17
CA VAL A 5 -46.02 -24.02 28.88
C VAL A 5 -44.79 -23.98 27.99
N GLY A 6 -44.30 -25.16 27.57
CA GLY A 6 -43.22 -25.30 26.63
C GLY A 6 -43.71 -25.08 25.19
N VAL A 7 -42.92 -24.32 24.42
CA VAL A 7 -43.10 -24.13 22.99
C VAL A 7 -42.08 -25.04 22.26
N PRO A 8 -42.49 -25.92 21.33
CA PRO A 8 -41.57 -26.74 20.59
C PRO A 8 -40.96 -25.94 19.42
N ASN A 9 -39.64 -25.90 19.39
CA ASN A 9 -38.83 -25.37 18.29
C ASN A 9 -38.86 -26.37 17.11
N GLN A 10 -39.43 -26.00 15.99
CA GLN A 10 -39.28 -26.71 14.74
C GLN A 10 -38.20 -26.05 13.88
N PRO A 11 -37.25 -26.81 13.31
CA PRO A 11 -36.29 -26.25 12.36
C PRO A 11 -36.92 -26.11 10.98
N VAL A 12 -36.96 -24.90 10.44
CA VAL A 12 -37.36 -24.60 9.06
C VAL A 12 -36.22 -25.02 8.14
N GLN A 13 -36.42 -26.07 7.37
CA GLN A 13 -35.52 -26.46 6.27
C GLN A 13 -35.82 -25.59 5.05
N THR A 14 -34.92 -24.66 4.74
CA THR A 14 -34.93 -23.94 3.47
C THR A 14 -34.22 -24.79 2.40
N LYS A 15 -35.00 -25.33 1.47
CA LYS A 15 -34.46 -26.00 0.27
C LYS A 15 -33.81 -24.97 -0.64
N ILE A 16 -32.50 -25.02 -0.79
CA ILE A 16 -31.74 -24.24 -1.76
C ILE A 16 -31.84 -24.98 -3.11
N ASN A 17 -32.49 -24.37 -4.08
CA ASN A 17 -32.57 -24.85 -5.45
C ASN A 17 -31.27 -24.48 -6.18
N VAL A 18 -30.40 -25.46 -6.43
CA VAL A 18 -29.16 -25.27 -7.20
C VAL A 18 -29.50 -25.33 -8.68
N GLN A 19 -29.57 -24.21 -9.33
CA GLN A 19 -29.68 -24.13 -10.79
C GLN A 19 -28.29 -24.20 -11.41
N THR A 20 -28.04 -25.32 -12.05
CA THR A 20 -26.82 -25.62 -12.82
C THR A 20 -26.76 -24.74 -14.06
N SER A 21 -25.84 -23.80 -14.11
CA SER A 21 -25.56 -22.99 -15.31
C SER A 21 -24.51 -23.69 -16.18
N VAL A 22 -24.90 -23.90 -17.44
CA VAL A 22 -24.15 -24.50 -18.55
C VAL A 22 -22.94 -23.65 -18.94
N PRO A 23 -21.76 -24.19 -19.27
CA PRO A 23 -20.60 -23.39 -19.70
C PRO A 23 -20.77 -22.87 -21.12
N VAL A 24 -20.71 -21.57 -21.29
CA VAL A 24 -20.66 -20.91 -22.59
C VAL A 24 -19.25 -21.03 -23.16
N LYS A 25 -19.16 -21.68 -24.30
CA LYS A 25 -17.94 -21.85 -25.12
C LYS A 25 -17.63 -20.53 -25.83
N VAL A 26 -16.60 -19.82 -25.37
CA VAL A 26 -16.09 -18.60 -26.04
C VAL A 26 -15.25 -19.02 -27.23
N GLN A 27 -15.71 -18.69 -28.44
CA GLN A 27 -14.98 -18.84 -29.69
C GLN A 27 -13.96 -17.69 -29.82
N GLN A 28 -12.71 -18.05 -30.07
CA GLN A 28 -11.59 -17.16 -30.38
C GLN A 28 -11.72 -16.64 -31.83
N PRO A 29 -11.59 -15.34 -32.10
CA PRO A 29 -11.53 -14.84 -33.48
C PRO A 29 -10.13 -15.06 -34.05
N ALA A 30 -10.09 -15.62 -35.25
CA ALA A 30 -8.89 -15.89 -36.06
C ALA A 30 -8.14 -14.60 -36.43
N GLN A 31 -6.82 -14.60 -36.23
CA GLN A 31 -5.90 -13.59 -36.73
C GLN A 31 -5.76 -13.72 -38.25
N LYS A 32 -6.12 -12.69 -39.01
CA LYS A 32 -5.76 -12.53 -40.41
C LYS A 32 -4.31 -12.04 -40.52
N GLN A 33 -3.47 -12.88 -41.09
CA GLN A 33 -2.13 -12.48 -41.60
C GLN A 33 -2.32 -11.52 -42.79
N VAL A 34 -1.76 -10.32 -42.66
CA VAL A 34 -1.61 -9.38 -43.77
C VAL A 34 -0.15 -9.48 -44.24
N THR A 35 0.04 -10.03 -45.41
CA THR A 35 1.30 -10.05 -46.15
C THR A 35 1.54 -8.68 -46.77
N THR A 36 2.61 -8.01 -46.42
CA THR A 36 3.08 -6.78 -47.06
C THR A 36 4.08 -7.11 -48.16
N PRO A 37 3.99 -6.51 -49.37
CA PRO A 37 4.95 -6.69 -50.44
C PRO A 37 6.19 -5.84 -50.21
N VAL A 38 7.33 -6.48 -50.43
CA VAL A 38 8.67 -5.91 -50.49
C VAL A 38 8.76 -4.87 -51.61
N LYS A 39 9.17 -3.65 -51.30
CA LYS A 39 9.52 -2.61 -52.28
C LYS A 39 10.99 -2.25 -52.13
N THR A 40 11.68 -2.45 -53.24
CA THR A 40 13.10 -2.29 -53.55
C THR A 40 13.65 -0.89 -53.19
N GLN A 41 14.83 -0.86 -52.58
CA GLN A 41 15.62 0.34 -52.28
C GLN A 41 16.20 0.98 -53.55
N PRO A 42 16.44 2.30 -53.56
CA PRO A 42 17.55 2.90 -54.26
C PRO A 42 18.66 3.28 -53.28
N LYS A 43 19.89 2.92 -53.68
CA LYS A 43 21.14 3.29 -53.02
C LYS A 43 21.29 4.81 -52.97
N GLN A 44 21.47 5.37 -51.77
CA GLN A 44 22.00 6.73 -51.60
C GLN A 44 23.35 6.71 -50.91
N GLN A 45 24.22 7.53 -51.48
CA GLN A 45 25.63 7.74 -51.18
C GLN A 45 25.91 8.08 -49.72
N VAL A 46 26.93 7.44 -49.19
CA VAL A 46 27.57 7.75 -47.93
C VAL A 46 28.28 9.08 -48.01
N LYS A 47 27.74 10.13 -47.39
CA LYS A 47 28.50 11.32 -47.00
C LYS A 47 29.02 11.09 -45.59
N SER A 48 30.35 11.08 -45.46
CA SER A 48 31.07 11.01 -44.19
C SER A 48 30.70 12.20 -43.29
N VAL A 49 30.08 11.91 -42.18
CA VAL A 49 29.81 12.87 -41.08
C VAL A 49 30.96 12.76 -40.07
N PRO A 50 31.54 13.87 -39.60
CA PRO A 50 32.68 13.83 -38.68
C PRO A 50 32.27 13.18 -37.35
N ASN A 51 33.17 12.32 -36.88
CA ASN A 51 33.08 11.55 -35.65
C ASN A 51 32.88 12.48 -34.44
N LYS A 52 31.62 12.65 -34.01
CA LYS A 52 31.30 13.37 -32.78
C LYS A 52 31.59 12.39 -31.64
N THR A 53 32.65 12.65 -30.90
CA THR A 53 33.04 11.94 -29.69
C THR A 53 31.80 11.79 -28.83
N VAL A 54 31.36 10.54 -28.64
CA VAL A 54 30.27 10.22 -27.70
C VAL A 54 30.88 10.36 -26.31
N GLU A 55 30.62 11.51 -25.70
CA GLU A 55 30.87 11.66 -24.24
C GLU A 55 30.04 10.61 -23.53
N HIS A 56 30.71 9.65 -22.91
CA HIS A 56 30.06 8.75 -21.93
C HIS A 56 29.39 9.60 -20.85
N PRO A 57 28.08 9.44 -20.60
CA PRO A 57 27.46 10.14 -19.50
C PRO A 57 28.15 9.73 -18.20
N THR A 58 28.86 10.68 -17.61
CA THR A 58 29.41 10.54 -16.26
C THR A 58 28.25 10.13 -15.35
N PRO A 59 28.38 9.06 -14.54
CA PRO A 59 27.29 8.67 -13.65
C PRO A 59 26.93 9.87 -12.75
N ALA A 60 25.70 10.36 -12.89
CA ALA A 60 25.21 11.50 -12.14
C ALA A 60 25.43 11.22 -10.66
N LYS A 61 26.24 12.04 -9.99
CA LYS A 61 26.38 11.99 -8.52
C LYS A 61 24.98 12.00 -7.94
N LYS A 62 24.61 10.94 -7.18
CA LYS A 62 23.33 10.90 -6.47
C LYS A 62 23.23 12.18 -5.66
N HIS A 63 22.26 13.02 -5.99
CA HIS A 63 21.99 14.25 -5.26
C HIS A 63 21.60 13.86 -3.81
N GLU A 64 22.36 14.31 -2.85
CA GLU A 64 22.00 14.17 -1.43
C GLU A 64 20.95 15.24 -1.13
N LEU A 65 19.86 14.83 -0.46
CA LEU A 65 18.79 15.76 -0.10
C LEU A 65 19.29 16.81 0.89
N THR A 66 18.89 18.05 0.66
CA THR A 66 18.97 19.11 1.67
C THR A 66 18.05 18.78 2.85
N GLU A 67 18.18 19.50 3.96
CA GLU A 67 17.34 19.27 5.13
C GLU A 67 15.85 19.50 4.86
N GLU A 68 15.53 20.54 4.10
CA GLU A 68 14.16 20.88 3.70
C GLU A 68 13.57 19.81 2.74
N GLU A 69 14.35 19.40 1.75
CA GLU A 69 13.96 18.33 0.83
C GLU A 69 13.74 17.00 1.58
N GLU A 70 14.57 16.71 2.58
CA GLU A 70 14.41 15.51 3.42
C GLU A 70 13.09 15.54 4.19
N ILE A 71 12.74 16.66 4.81
CA ILE A 71 11.46 16.85 5.52
C ILE A 71 10.29 16.59 4.58
N ILE A 72 10.29 17.22 3.40
CA ILE A 72 9.21 17.08 2.40
C ILE A 72 9.11 15.61 1.94
N ALA A 73 10.24 14.99 1.62
CA ALA A 73 10.27 13.61 1.13
C ALA A 73 9.78 12.61 2.19
N TRP A 74 10.17 12.78 3.45
CA TRP A 74 9.71 11.93 4.55
C TRP A 74 8.25 12.15 4.91
N ASN A 75 7.75 13.37 4.90
CA ASN A 75 6.32 13.65 5.08
C ASN A 75 5.48 12.96 4.00
N LYS A 76 5.90 13.05 2.74
CA LYS A 76 5.25 12.36 1.62
C LYS A 76 5.30 10.84 1.79
N TRP A 77 6.45 10.29 2.18
CA TRP A 77 6.61 8.87 2.41
C TRP A 77 5.68 8.37 3.53
N ARG A 78 5.64 9.07 4.67
CA ARG A 78 4.75 8.73 5.81
C ARG A 78 3.28 8.81 5.43
N SER A 79 2.88 9.88 4.74
CA SER A 79 1.51 10.05 4.28
C SER A 79 1.08 8.93 3.33
N ASN A 80 1.94 8.54 2.38
CA ASN A 80 1.67 7.43 1.47
C ASN A 80 1.51 6.10 2.21
N LEU A 81 2.41 5.81 3.15
CA LEU A 81 2.36 4.61 3.97
C LEU A 81 1.09 4.57 4.82
N GLN A 82 0.75 5.67 5.51
CA GLN A 82 -0.45 5.78 6.33
C GLN A 82 -1.73 5.54 5.50
N ASN A 83 -1.82 6.16 4.32
CA ASN A 83 -2.93 5.97 3.42
C ASN A 83 -3.04 4.52 2.94
N GLN A 84 -1.92 3.85 2.68
CA GLN A 84 -1.90 2.44 2.30
C GLN A 84 -2.39 1.55 3.43
N VAL A 85 -1.92 1.78 4.67
CA VAL A 85 -2.37 1.03 5.86
C VAL A 85 -3.89 1.16 6.04
N MET A 86 -4.45 2.37 5.91
CA MET A 86 -5.89 2.58 6.01
C MET A 86 -6.66 1.80 4.94
N ARG A 87 -6.20 1.82 3.70
CA ARG A 87 -6.84 1.08 2.59
C ARG A 87 -6.79 -0.43 2.80
N ASP A 88 -5.61 -0.96 3.09
CA ASP A 88 -5.38 -2.41 3.16
C ASP A 88 -5.98 -3.03 4.44
N SER A 89 -6.19 -2.22 5.48
CA SER A 89 -6.90 -2.64 6.70
C SER A 89 -8.42 -2.60 6.57
N SER A 90 -8.95 -2.00 5.50
CA SER A 90 -10.39 -1.92 5.25
C SER A 90 -10.91 -3.21 4.56
N PRO A 91 -12.18 -3.62 4.80
CA PRO A 91 -13.15 -3.03 5.72
C PRO A 91 -12.93 -3.47 7.16
N MET A 92 -13.17 -2.57 8.11
CA MET A 92 -13.12 -2.86 9.54
C MET A 92 -14.53 -2.78 10.16
N SER A 93 -14.93 -3.85 10.86
CA SER A 93 -16.21 -3.92 11.56
C SER A 93 -16.09 -3.40 12.98
N ALA A 94 -15.72 -2.13 13.12
CA ALA A 94 -15.68 -1.43 14.38
C ALA A 94 -16.61 -0.20 14.33
N PRO A 95 -17.18 0.25 15.47
CA PRO A 95 -18.03 1.42 15.51
C PRO A 95 -17.34 2.67 14.96
N LEU A 96 -18.12 3.58 14.36
CA LEU A 96 -17.62 4.89 13.94
C LEU A 96 -17.01 5.62 15.17
N GLY A 97 -15.89 6.29 14.94
CA GLY A 97 -15.15 6.97 16.01
C GLY A 97 -14.11 6.09 16.72
N THR A 98 -14.08 4.77 16.47
CA THR A 98 -13.02 3.91 17.01
C THR A 98 -11.66 4.31 16.43
N ILE A 99 -10.68 4.50 17.32
CA ILE A 99 -9.32 4.87 16.94
C ILE A 99 -8.44 3.63 16.98
N PHE A 100 -7.65 3.43 15.93
CA PHE A 100 -6.56 2.45 15.90
C PHE A 100 -5.24 3.18 15.71
N LYS A 101 -4.23 2.72 16.43
CA LYS A 101 -2.85 3.21 16.35
C LYS A 101 -1.91 2.05 16.11
N PHE A 102 -0.81 2.35 15.43
CA PHE A 102 0.25 1.39 15.19
C PHE A 102 1.62 2.04 15.25
N SER A 103 2.63 1.25 15.49
CA SER A 103 4.03 1.65 15.35
C SER A 103 4.89 0.47 14.94
N PHE A 104 6.01 0.77 14.27
CA PHE A 104 7.04 -0.19 13.92
C PHE A 104 8.36 0.54 13.63
N THR A 105 9.44 -0.22 13.59
CA THR A 105 10.74 0.25 13.12
C THR A 105 11.02 -0.37 11.76
N VAL A 106 11.56 0.39 10.83
CA VAL A 106 11.96 -0.10 9.50
C VAL A 106 13.36 0.42 9.15
N ASP A 107 14.18 -0.43 8.53
CA ASP A 107 15.47 -0.06 7.98
C ASP A 107 15.43 0.23 6.48
N LYS A 108 16.52 0.73 5.93
CA LYS A 108 16.63 1.07 4.49
C LYS A 108 16.51 -0.12 3.54
N TYR A 109 16.59 -1.34 4.06
CA TYR A 109 16.42 -2.59 3.30
C TYR A 109 14.99 -3.12 3.34
N GLY A 110 14.09 -2.43 4.06
CA GLY A 110 12.70 -2.83 4.22
C GLY A 110 12.47 -3.90 5.29
N ASN A 111 13.47 -4.17 6.16
CA ASN A 111 13.27 -5.04 7.31
C ASN A 111 12.44 -4.31 8.36
N MET A 112 11.35 -4.94 8.79
CA MET A 112 10.46 -4.42 9.82
C MET A 112 10.69 -5.12 11.16
N SER A 113 10.61 -4.35 12.24
CA SER A 113 10.68 -4.84 13.62
C SER A 113 9.77 -4.04 14.54
N ASN A 114 9.55 -4.55 15.77
CA ASN A 114 8.79 -3.88 16.80
C ASN A 114 7.35 -3.47 16.39
N ILE A 115 6.69 -4.29 15.56
CA ILE A 115 5.33 -4.01 15.11
C ILE A 115 4.37 -4.09 16.28
N LYS A 116 3.75 -2.96 16.62
CA LYS A 116 2.73 -2.81 17.66
C LYS A 116 1.46 -2.24 17.06
N VAL A 117 0.32 -2.70 17.53
CA VAL A 117 -1.01 -2.18 17.19
C VAL A 117 -1.82 -2.11 18.46
N TRP A 118 -2.52 -1.01 18.66
CA TRP A 118 -3.38 -0.81 19.84
C TRP A 118 -4.54 0.14 19.53
N SER A 119 -5.49 0.20 20.44
CA SER A 119 -6.55 1.21 20.46
C SER A 119 -6.53 1.92 21.81
N PRO A 120 -6.81 3.23 21.89
CA PRO A 120 -7.05 3.93 23.16
C PRO A 120 -8.20 3.29 23.96
N ASN A 121 -9.19 2.69 23.28
CA ASN A 121 -10.17 1.83 23.89
C ASN A 121 -9.68 0.38 23.84
N SER A 122 -9.27 -0.16 25.01
CA SER A 122 -8.69 -1.51 25.15
C SER A 122 -9.57 -2.62 24.56
N ASN A 123 -10.90 -2.47 24.58
CA ASN A 123 -11.84 -3.45 24.02
C ASN A 123 -11.65 -3.72 22.52
N TYR A 124 -11.01 -2.78 21.79
CA TYR A 124 -10.74 -2.91 20.36
C TYR A 124 -9.28 -3.24 20.04
N THR A 125 -8.40 -3.32 21.04
CA THR A 125 -6.96 -3.60 20.81
C THR A 125 -6.76 -4.96 20.13
N ASP A 126 -7.34 -6.03 20.66
CA ASP A 126 -7.21 -7.37 20.06
C ASP A 126 -7.77 -7.45 18.64
N TYR A 127 -8.89 -6.75 18.40
CA TYR A 127 -9.46 -6.65 17.05
C TYR A 127 -8.50 -5.92 16.11
N GLY A 128 -7.93 -4.78 16.52
CA GLY A 128 -6.92 -4.06 15.75
C GLY A 128 -5.67 -4.90 15.47
N VAL A 129 -5.17 -5.62 16.48
CA VAL A 129 -4.02 -6.53 16.33
C VAL A 129 -4.31 -7.59 15.26
N ARG A 130 -5.46 -8.25 15.30
CA ARG A 130 -5.82 -9.27 14.31
C ARG A 130 -6.00 -8.71 12.89
N LYS A 131 -6.45 -7.47 12.74
CA LYS A 131 -6.75 -6.88 11.42
C LYS A 131 -5.58 -6.11 10.82
N ILE A 132 -4.86 -5.31 11.62
CA ILE A 132 -3.86 -4.37 11.13
C ILE A 132 -2.45 -4.98 11.15
N LYS A 133 -2.10 -5.74 12.18
CA LYS A 133 -0.74 -6.28 12.32
C LYS A 133 -0.33 -7.19 11.15
N PRO A 134 -1.18 -8.09 10.60
CA PRO A 134 -0.83 -8.86 9.41
C PRO A 134 -0.62 -8.00 8.17
N VAL A 135 -1.41 -6.93 8.00
CA VAL A 135 -1.26 -5.95 6.92
C VAL A 135 0.12 -5.29 7.00
N LEU A 136 0.49 -4.75 8.17
CA LEU A 136 1.81 -4.16 8.38
C LEU A 136 2.93 -5.16 8.09
N ALA A 137 2.85 -6.37 8.65
CA ALA A 137 3.85 -7.41 8.44
C ALA A 137 4.03 -7.76 6.96
N SER A 138 2.94 -7.68 6.18
CA SER A 138 2.97 -7.95 4.74
C SER A 138 3.77 -6.94 3.93
N TYR A 139 4.12 -5.78 4.49
CA TYR A 139 4.89 -4.74 3.79
C TYR A 139 6.40 -4.97 3.83
N SER A 140 6.88 -5.89 4.66
CA SER A 140 8.32 -6.20 4.72
C SER A 140 8.89 -6.44 3.32
N HIS A 141 9.97 -5.74 3.00
CA HIS A 141 10.66 -5.73 1.70
C HIS A 141 9.82 -5.25 0.51
N LYS A 142 8.63 -4.68 0.72
CA LYS A 142 7.82 -4.14 -0.39
C LYS A 142 8.22 -2.69 -0.72
N PRO A 143 8.01 -2.26 -1.98
CA PRO A 143 8.36 -0.92 -2.43
C PRO A 143 7.76 0.23 -1.60
N ILE A 144 6.63 0.01 -0.92
CA ILE A 144 6.01 1.00 -0.03
C ILE A 144 6.94 1.41 1.13
N LEU A 145 7.90 0.55 1.51
CA LEU A 145 8.89 0.82 2.55
C LEU A 145 10.20 1.38 2.01
N ASN A 146 10.39 1.51 0.70
CA ASN A 146 11.59 2.12 0.14
C ASN A 146 11.73 3.55 0.64
N PHE A 147 12.86 3.87 1.22
CA PHE A 147 13.15 5.20 1.72
C PHE A 147 13.26 6.22 0.58
N PRO A 148 13.00 7.50 0.85
CA PRO A 148 13.21 8.56 -0.13
C PRO A 148 14.61 8.52 -0.71
N THR A 149 14.72 8.66 -2.04
CA THR A 149 16.02 8.67 -2.73
C THR A 149 16.85 9.87 -2.28
N GLY A 150 18.13 9.65 -1.97
CA GLY A 150 19.04 10.70 -1.51
C GLY A 150 19.05 10.92 -0.01
N THR A 151 18.17 10.27 0.77
CA THR A 151 18.20 10.34 2.24
C THR A 151 19.45 9.64 2.80
N LYS A 152 19.98 10.20 3.88
CA LYS A 152 21.07 9.57 4.70
C LYS A 152 20.52 8.68 5.80
N ARG A 153 19.22 8.67 6.02
CA ARG A 153 18.58 7.88 7.07
C ARG A 153 18.65 6.40 6.74
N VAL A 154 19.12 5.59 7.68
CA VAL A 154 19.30 4.14 7.53
C VAL A 154 18.24 3.33 8.26
N ILE A 155 17.56 3.95 9.23
CA ILE A 155 16.51 3.37 10.06
C ILE A 155 15.52 4.49 10.45
N THR A 156 14.25 4.17 10.58
CA THR A 156 13.24 5.11 11.08
C THR A 156 12.18 4.41 11.90
N ASN A 157 11.66 5.10 12.91
CA ASN A 157 10.48 4.68 13.65
C ASN A 157 9.24 5.28 13.00
N VAL A 158 8.27 4.44 12.73
CA VAL A 158 6.98 4.82 12.15
C VAL A 158 5.92 4.73 13.23
N SER A 159 5.12 5.77 13.34
CA SER A 159 3.92 5.80 14.16
C SER A 159 2.79 6.38 13.33
N GLY A 160 1.63 5.79 13.43
CA GLY A 160 0.44 6.24 12.70
C GLY A 160 -0.84 5.83 13.40
N GLY A 161 -1.94 6.35 12.91
CA GLY A 161 -3.25 6.00 13.43
C GLY A 161 -4.37 6.58 12.58
N PHE A 162 -5.53 5.96 12.67
CA PHE A 162 -6.73 6.39 11.96
C PHE A 162 -7.98 6.18 12.79
N ILE A 163 -9.04 6.87 12.39
CA ILE A 163 -10.36 6.79 13.01
C ILE A 163 -11.28 6.06 12.05
N ILE A 164 -12.04 5.10 12.55
CA ILE A 164 -13.12 4.48 11.78
C ILE A 164 -14.19 5.54 11.49
N SER A 165 -14.31 5.90 10.23
CA SER A 165 -15.24 6.92 9.75
C SER A 165 -15.73 6.60 8.34
N ARG A 166 -16.73 7.31 7.84
CA ARG A 166 -17.23 7.14 6.47
C ARG A 166 -16.24 7.60 5.40
N THR A 167 -15.27 8.43 5.77
CA THR A 167 -14.19 8.91 4.92
C THR A 167 -12.86 8.62 5.59
N ALA A 168 -11.77 8.46 4.82
CA ALA A 168 -10.43 8.28 5.39
C ALA A 168 -10.08 9.44 6.33
N LYS A 169 -9.70 9.12 7.56
CA LYS A 169 -9.40 10.13 8.58
C LYS A 169 -8.24 9.67 9.49
N TYR A 170 -7.21 10.48 9.57
CA TYR A 170 -6.10 10.27 10.52
C TYR A 170 -6.57 10.51 11.96
N SER A 171 -5.93 9.85 12.92
CA SER A 171 -6.27 10.03 14.33
C SER A 171 -5.72 11.34 14.90
N THR A 172 -4.55 11.76 14.43
CA THR A 172 -3.93 13.04 14.78
C THR A 172 -3.22 13.63 13.54
N PRO A 173 -2.95 14.95 13.48
CA PRO A 173 -2.21 15.57 12.39
C PRO A 173 -0.78 15.02 12.22
N GLU A 174 -0.15 14.55 13.31
CA GLU A 174 1.21 14.01 13.29
C GLU A 174 1.30 12.63 12.66
N ASP A 175 0.18 11.92 12.49
CA ASP A 175 0.17 10.55 11.94
C ASP A 175 0.73 10.47 10.50
N TYR A 176 0.79 11.58 9.79
CA TYR A 176 1.32 11.67 8.41
C TYR A 176 2.53 12.59 8.26
N SER A 177 3.13 13.06 9.35
CA SER A 177 4.27 13.97 9.34
C SER A 177 5.56 13.30 9.84
N ASP A 178 6.73 13.88 9.49
CA ASP A 178 8.02 13.42 9.95
C ASP A 178 8.36 13.98 11.34
N TYR A 179 7.74 13.43 12.37
CA TYR A 179 7.93 13.87 13.76
C TYR A 179 9.37 13.74 14.27
N GLU A 180 10.21 12.90 13.66
CA GLU A 180 11.63 12.76 14.07
C GLU A 180 12.40 14.05 13.81
N LYS A 181 12.08 14.77 12.75
CA LYS A 181 12.66 16.08 12.45
C LYS A 181 12.01 17.21 13.27
N VAL A 182 10.70 17.22 13.37
CA VAL A 182 9.96 18.24 14.14
C VAL A 182 10.42 18.33 15.59
N LYS A 183 10.81 17.21 16.21
CA LYS A 183 11.33 17.21 17.59
C LYS A 183 12.69 17.88 17.76
N ARG A 184 13.48 18.03 16.70
CA ARG A 184 14.83 18.66 16.76
C ARG A 184 14.79 20.18 16.77
N TYR A 185 13.65 20.79 16.42
CA TYR A 185 13.47 22.25 16.32
C TYR A 185 12.66 22.86 17.46
N ARG A 186 12.42 22.14 18.56
CA ARG A 186 11.73 22.64 19.74
C ARG A 186 12.68 22.96 20.87
#